data_721721f80a7b038302feebe64a998b4d
#
_entry.id   721721f80a7b038302feebe64a998b4d
#
_cell.length_a   1.000
_cell.length_b   1.000
_cell.length_c   1.000
_cell.angle_alpha   90.00
_cell.angle_beta   90.00
_cell.angle_gamma   90.00
#
_symmetry.space_group_name_H-M   'P 1'
#
loop_
_entity.id
_entity.type
_entity.pdbx_description
1 polymer ?
#
loop_
_entity_poly.entity_id
_entity_poly.type
_entity_poly.pdbx_seq_one_letter_code
_entity_poly.pdbx_strand_id
1 'polypeptide(L)'
;MNYSWIRKYWIYITVVAVLLIAGGVFAWMQPKTVQVVNPVERQMPVRISHEANITALHKASVEPTVSGPVSTFTVKVGDMVKVGQVLAMIDATSLQQQLQSLLGQLQEARSRAPQQSASTTVVGGSVSSADVDRARHMRDAGIITNREFQSIAARAQSQVITTPSYAGGSGADTSGIEAAIAKIQAQMAAAQLLSPMEGRVAAIYNEDRKIAIEGKPLLLIQQDSPVVATLSVPQSFGVILKQPNITGGVQVYLDVNGTQVPGQITFVGTESGPSITVKATFNVQPGQVTIGEFYTLVIETKAEAPALTLPTEVIRDGENGSFVYVVTEDNTIDIRTIETGLTVDGVVTILDGLYPTDRVVTTKGNYELGESVHL
;
A
#
# COMPACT_ATOMS: atom_id res chain seq x y z
N MET A 1 39.60 -85.57 -34.15
CA MET A 1 38.91 -85.37 -32.86
C MET A 1 37.46 -85.09 -33.15
N ASN A 2 36.57 -86.02 -32.75
CA ASN A 2 35.13 -85.95 -33.08
C ASN A 2 34.38 -84.95 -32.18
N TYR A 3 33.99 -83.85 -32.75
CA TYR A 3 33.16 -82.80 -32.04
C TYR A 3 31.64 -83.11 -32.01
N SER A 4 31.27 -84.41 -32.32
CA SER A 4 29.84 -84.79 -32.39
C SER A 4 29.08 -84.73 -31.04
N TRP A 5 29.81 -84.90 -29.93
CA TRP A 5 29.24 -84.82 -28.60
C TRP A 5 28.89 -83.36 -28.15
N ILE A 6 29.68 -82.36 -28.61
CA ILE A 6 29.41 -80.93 -28.32
C ILE A 6 28.09 -80.49 -28.93
N ARG A 7 27.77 -80.98 -30.14
CA ARG A 7 26.52 -80.67 -30.84
C ARG A 7 25.29 -81.25 -30.17
N LYS A 8 25.45 -82.40 -29.45
CA LYS A 8 24.36 -83.08 -28.72
C LYS A 8 24.03 -82.38 -27.39
N TYR A 9 25.04 -81.76 -26.72
CA TYR A 9 24.85 -81.04 -25.46
C TYR A 9 24.65 -79.55 -25.66
N TRP A 10 24.89 -79.03 -26.85
CA TRP A 10 24.73 -77.58 -27.09
C TRP A 10 23.29 -77.08 -26.88
N ILE A 11 22.31 -77.91 -27.24
CA ILE A 11 20.89 -77.64 -27.01
C ILE A 11 20.60 -77.56 -25.50
N TYR A 12 21.16 -78.46 -24.70
CA TYR A 12 20.98 -78.45 -23.25
C TYR A 12 21.66 -77.22 -22.62
N ILE A 13 22.83 -76.87 -23.09
CA ILE A 13 23.57 -75.68 -22.62
C ILE A 13 22.77 -74.39 -22.94
N THR A 14 22.23 -74.30 -24.16
CA THR A 14 21.41 -73.14 -24.54
C THR A 14 20.10 -73.09 -23.76
N VAL A 15 19.42 -74.22 -23.53
CA VAL A 15 18.19 -74.25 -22.69
C VAL A 15 18.51 -73.87 -21.25
N VAL A 16 19.58 -74.37 -20.65
CA VAL A 16 20.02 -74.04 -19.32
C VAL A 16 20.40 -72.53 -19.22
N ALA A 17 21.08 -71.97 -20.20
CA ALA A 17 21.46 -70.60 -20.29
C ALA A 17 20.19 -69.69 -20.39
N VAL A 18 19.22 -70.10 -21.24
CA VAL A 18 17.92 -69.36 -21.35
C VAL A 18 17.12 -69.39 -20.02
N LEU A 19 17.08 -70.55 -19.34
CA LEU A 19 16.43 -70.72 -18.06
C LEU A 19 17.10 -69.89 -16.96
N LEU A 20 18.43 -69.78 -16.95
CA LEU A 20 19.20 -68.97 -16.04
C LEU A 20 18.97 -67.46 -16.31
N ILE A 21 18.93 -67.06 -17.57
CA ILE A 21 18.61 -65.70 -17.98
C ILE A 21 17.15 -65.34 -17.63
N ALA A 22 16.22 -66.25 -17.95
CA ALA A 22 14.82 -66.11 -17.63
C ALA A 22 14.56 -66.02 -16.10
N GLY A 23 15.25 -66.90 -15.33
CA GLY A 23 15.23 -66.89 -13.86
C GLY A 23 15.86 -65.62 -13.29
N GLY A 24 16.95 -65.14 -13.87
CA GLY A 24 17.57 -63.84 -13.50
C GLY A 24 16.69 -62.67 -13.77
N VAL A 25 16.06 -62.63 -14.96
CA VAL A 25 15.09 -61.57 -15.33
C VAL A 25 13.85 -61.66 -14.44
N PHE A 26 13.34 -62.86 -14.12
CA PHE A 26 12.20 -63.02 -13.23
C PHE A 26 12.52 -62.61 -11.80
N ALA A 27 13.70 -62.92 -11.28
CA ALA A 27 14.16 -62.44 -9.96
C ALA A 27 14.37 -60.94 -9.91
N TRP A 28 14.76 -60.33 -11.03
CA TRP A 28 14.94 -58.88 -11.14
C TRP A 28 13.61 -58.12 -11.32
N MET A 29 12.57 -58.78 -11.83
CA MET A 29 11.21 -58.24 -11.98
C MET A 29 10.34 -58.44 -10.73
N GLN A 30 10.83 -59.01 -9.64
CA GLN A 30 10.03 -59.11 -8.42
C GLN A 30 9.87 -57.72 -7.77
N PRO A 31 8.61 -57.28 -7.55
CA PRO A 31 8.37 -55.98 -6.92
C PRO A 31 8.94 -55.97 -5.50
N LYS A 32 9.61 -54.87 -5.14
CA LYS A 32 10.18 -54.70 -3.80
C LYS A 32 9.08 -54.59 -2.78
N THR A 33 9.17 -55.28 -1.66
CA THR A 33 8.24 -55.13 -0.54
C THR A 33 8.60 -53.88 0.24
N VAL A 34 7.64 -52.99 0.40
CA VAL A 34 7.81 -51.75 1.14
C VAL A 34 6.82 -51.65 2.29
N GLN A 35 7.27 -51.07 3.38
CA GLN A 35 6.36 -50.64 4.47
C GLN A 35 5.98 -49.21 4.25
N VAL A 36 4.73 -48.86 4.59
CA VAL A 36 4.21 -47.54 4.43
C VAL A 36 3.66 -47.00 5.76
N VAL A 37 3.68 -45.70 5.92
CA VAL A 37 3.04 -44.97 6.99
C VAL A 37 2.17 -43.87 6.37
N ASN A 38 1.01 -43.63 6.94
CA ASN A 38 0.19 -42.50 6.57
C ASN A 38 0.59 -41.29 7.42
N PRO A 39 0.58 -40.08 6.83
CA PRO A 39 0.72 -38.87 7.60
C PRO A 39 -0.36 -38.78 8.68
N VAL A 40 0.02 -38.43 9.90
CA VAL A 40 -0.88 -38.34 11.06
C VAL A 40 -1.05 -36.88 11.43
N GLU A 41 -2.29 -36.44 11.56
CA GLU A 41 -2.57 -35.12 12.11
C GLU A 41 -2.28 -35.12 13.62
N ARG A 42 -1.36 -34.26 14.04
CA ARG A 42 -1.03 -34.03 15.44
C ARG A 42 -1.14 -32.53 15.74
N GLN A 43 -1.56 -32.21 16.94
CA GLN A 43 -1.50 -30.85 17.46
C GLN A 43 -0.07 -30.55 17.91
N MET A 44 0.64 -29.77 17.09
CA MET A 44 2.01 -29.37 17.35
C MET A 44 2.18 -27.88 17.09
N PRO A 45 3.10 -27.19 17.79
CA PRO A 45 3.47 -25.84 17.42
C PRO A 45 4.05 -25.86 16.01
N VAL A 46 3.57 -24.96 15.15
CA VAL A 46 4.07 -24.83 13.80
C VAL A 46 4.92 -23.57 13.69
N ARG A 47 6.14 -23.73 13.17
CA ARG A 47 7.08 -22.63 12.94
C ARG A 47 7.51 -22.64 11.49
N ILE A 48 7.40 -21.50 10.86
CA ILE A 48 7.97 -21.26 9.53
C ILE A 48 8.94 -20.08 9.59
N SER A 49 9.94 -20.13 8.72
CA SER A 49 10.95 -19.08 8.58
C SER A 49 11.16 -18.85 7.09
N HIS A 50 10.79 -17.67 6.61
CA HIS A 50 10.93 -17.29 5.20
C HIS A 50 11.46 -15.86 5.08
N GLU A 51 12.07 -15.56 3.95
CA GLU A 51 12.46 -14.21 3.61
C GLU A 51 11.23 -13.37 3.28
N ALA A 52 11.13 -12.21 3.92
CA ALA A 52 10.06 -11.25 3.73
C ALA A 52 10.63 -9.93 3.22
N ASN A 53 9.98 -9.35 2.24
CA ASN A 53 10.31 -8.02 1.75
C ASN A 53 9.79 -6.95 2.73
N ILE A 54 10.67 -6.05 3.15
CA ILE A 54 10.33 -4.96 4.07
C ILE A 54 9.90 -3.72 3.29
N THR A 55 8.73 -3.21 3.61
CA THR A 55 8.19 -1.98 3.04
C THR A 55 7.78 -1.01 4.14
N ALA A 56 7.81 0.29 3.86
CA ALA A 56 7.25 1.27 4.78
C ALA A 56 5.74 1.10 4.89
N LEU A 57 5.20 1.19 6.11
CA LEU A 57 3.75 1.18 6.31
C LEU A 57 3.11 2.43 5.71
N HIS A 58 3.74 3.58 5.89
CA HIS A 58 3.28 4.85 5.34
C HIS A 58 4.35 5.43 4.42
N LYS A 59 3.90 5.81 3.23
CA LYS A 59 4.70 6.54 2.24
C LYS A 59 3.84 7.61 1.60
N ALA A 60 4.44 8.75 1.30
CA ALA A 60 3.78 9.85 0.60
C ALA A 60 4.63 10.29 -0.59
N SER A 61 3.98 10.38 -1.73
CA SER A 61 4.53 11.00 -2.92
C SER A 61 4.26 12.49 -2.85
N VAL A 62 5.30 13.30 -3.00
CA VAL A 62 5.18 14.76 -3.05
C VAL A 62 5.16 15.19 -4.50
N GLU A 63 4.00 15.65 -4.93
CA GLU A 63 3.73 16.05 -6.30
C GLU A 63 3.58 17.58 -6.36
N PRO A 64 4.31 18.26 -7.26
CA PRO A 64 4.12 19.69 -7.47
C PRO A 64 2.78 19.97 -8.14
N THR A 65 2.14 21.05 -7.74
CA THR A 65 0.90 21.57 -8.37
C THR A 65 1.19 22.66 -9.39
N VAL A 66 2.47 23.00 -9.58
CA VAL A 66 2.95 23.91 -10.62
C VAL A 66 4.17 23.30 -11.30
N SER A 67 4.26 23.47 -12.63
CA SER A 67 5.43 23.05 -13.39
C SER A 67 6.45 24.16 -13.46
N GLY A 68 7.74 23.81 -13.39
CA GLY A 68 8.83 24.78 -13.53
C GLY A 68 10.20 24.21 -13.17
N PRO A 69 11.26 24.97 -13.38
CA PRO A 69 12.59 24.57 -12.93
C PRO A 69 12.65 24.58 -11.39
N VAL A 70 13.30 23.57 -10.80
CA VAL A 70 13.54 23.52 -9.38
C VAL A 70 14.77 24.37 -9.07
N SER A 71 14.55 25.42 -8.30
CA SER A 71 15.61 26.35 -7.88
C SER A 71 16.58 25.66 -6.91
N THR A 72 16.04 24.96 -5.92
CA THR A 72 16.81 24.31 -4.87
C THR A 72 16.05 23.12 -4.30
N PHE A 73 16.76 22.01 -4.05
CA PHE A 73 16.36 20.96 -3.12
C PHE A 73 16.97 21.28 -1.76
N THR A 74 16.15 21.40 -0.72
CA THR A 74 16.61 21.69 0.65
C THR A 74 16.97 20.41 1.41
N VAL A 75 16.68 19.25 0.82
CA VAL A 75 16.88 17.91 1.39
C VAL A 75 17.56 17.00 0.39
N LYS A 76 18.18 15.94 0.89
CA LYS A 76 18.82 14.87 0.12
C LYS A 76 18.15 13.55 0.41
N VAL A 77 18.37 12.56 -0.45
CA VAL A 77 17.96 11.17 -0.19
C VAL A 77 18.62 10.70 1.09
N GLY A 78 17.83 10.16 2.00
CA GLY A 78 18.25 9.72 3.33
C GLY A 78 17.98 10.71 4.47
N ASP A 79 17.68 11.97 4.18
CA ASP A 79 17.39 12.98 5.21
C ASP A 79 16.03 12.73 5.90
N MET A 80 15.99 12.97 7.22
CA MET A 80 14.76 12.99 7.98
C MET A 80 14.04 14.33 7.84
N VAL A 81 12.74 14.30 7.57
CA VAL A 81 11.90 15.48 7.38
C VAL A 81 10.68 15.45 8.31
N LYS A 82 10.22 16.64 8.68
CA LYS A 82 9.01 16.83 9.50
C LYS A 82 7.85 17.32 8.64
N VAL A 83 6.64 17.14 9.17
CA VAL A 83 5.43 17.68 8.52
C VAL A 83 5.58 19.20 8.31
N GLY A 84 5.26 19.67 7.10
CA GLY A 84 5.36 21.08 6.73
C GLY A 84 6.78 21.60 6.46
N GLN A 85 7.80 20.76 6.53
CA GLN A 85 9.17 21.13 6.17
C GLN A 85 9.27 21.36 4.66
N VAL A 86 9.95 22.45 4.26
CA VAL A 86 10.23 22.73 2.84
C VAL A 86 11.23 21.70 2.31
N LEU A 87 10.86 21.05 1.21
CA LEU A 87 11.66 20.00 0.56
C LEU A 87 12.35 20.50 -0.70
N ALA A 88 11.62 21.31 -1.47
CA ALA A 88 12.12 21.90 -2.70
C ALA A 88 11.41 23.23 -2.97
N MET A 89 12.08 24.08 -3.72
CA MET A 89 11.54 25.35 -4.20
C MET A 89 11.55 25.37 -5.72
N ILE A 90 10.38 25.60 -6.30
CA ILE A 90 10.24 25.82 -7.75
C ILE A 90 10.48 27.30 -8.04
N ASP A 91 11.16 27.60 -9.13
CA ASP A 91 11.40 28.98 -9.55
C ASP A 91 10.08 29.70 -9.86
N ALA A 92 9.75 30.66 -9.04
CA ALA A 92 8.55 31.46 -9.16
C ALA A 92 8.81 32.86 -9.76
N THR A 93 9.98 33.11 -10.33
CA THR A 93 10.37 34.44 -10.84
C THR A 93 9.38 34.95 -11.90
N SER A 94 8.93 34.08 -12.79
CA SER A 94 7.91 34.43 -13.80
C SER A 94 6.56 34.77 -13.18
N LEU A 95 6.16 34.04 -12.13
CA LEU A 95 4.93 34.30 -11.39
C LEU A 95 5.01 35.63 -10.63
N GLN A 96 6.18 35.96 -10.07
CA GLN A 96 6.40 37.26 -9.40
C GLN A 96 6.27 38.42 -10.39
N GLN A 97 6.83 38.30 -11.60
CA GLN A 97 6.70 39.30 -12.64
C GLN A 97 5.24 39.48 -13.09
N GLN A 98 4.50 38.38 -13.26
CA GLN A 98 3.07 38.41 -13.57
C GLN A 98 2.26 39.07 -12.46
N LEU A 99 2.57 38.75 -11.19
CA LEU A 99 1.91 39.39 -10.05
C LEU A 99 2.13 40.90 -10.03
N GLN A 100 3.36 41.37 -10.26
CA GLN A 100 3.66 42.79 -10.32
C GLN A 100 2.91 43.47 -11.45
N SER A 101 2.85 42.86 -12.65
CA SER A 101 2.08 43.37 -13.78
C SER A 101 0.59 43.49 -13.46
N LEU A 102 -0.01 42.46 -12.82
CA LEU A 102 -1.42 42.50 -12.43
C LEU A 102 -1.71 43.54 -11.35
N LEU A 103 -0.79 43.69 -10.38
CA LEU A 103 -0.91 44.74 -9.36
C LEU A 103 -0.86 46.15 -9.97
N GLY A 104 0.01 46.37 -10.98
CA GLY A 104 0.03 47.62 -11.76
C GLY A 104 -1.30 47.85 -12.48
N GLN A 105 -1.83 46.83 -13.16
CA GLN A 105 -3.14 46.93 -13.85
C GLN A 105 -4.30 47.23 -12.85
N LEU A 106 -4.26 46.60 -11.70
CA LEU A 106 -5.26 46.84 -10.64
C LEU A 106 -5.21 48.30 -10.16
N GLN A 107 -4.00 48.83 -9.94
CA GLN A 107 -3.81 50.21 -9.53
C GLN A 107 -4.28 51.18 -10.61
N GLU A 108 -3.98 50.95 -11.87
CA GLU A 108 -4.49 51.74 -12.98
C GLU A 108 -6.00 51.67 -13.11
N ALA A 109 -6.59 50.47 -12.99
CA ALA A 109 -8.04 50.30 -13.02
C ALA A 109 -8.72 51.05 -11.90
N ARG A 110 -8.15 51.00 -10.71
CA ARG A 110 -8.67 51.74 -9.53
C ARG A 110 -8.50 53.24 -9.66
N SER A 111 -7.42 53.74 -10.28
CA SER A 111 -7.23 55.18 -10.52
C SER A 111 -8.09 55.71 -11.63
N ARG A 112 -8.51 54.88 -12.60
CA ARG A 112 -9.45 55.24 -13.68
C ARG A 112 -10.92 55.13 -13.24
N ALA A 113 -11.19 54.44 -12.14
CA ALA A 113 -12.55 54.41 -11.58
C ALA A 113 -12.95 55.83 -11.24
N PRO A 114 -14.07 56.39 -11.79
CA PRO A 114 -14.49 57.73 -11.50
C PRO A 114 -14.68 57.85 -9.95
N GLN A 115 -14.04 58.88 -9.37
CA GLN A 115 -14.38 59.27 -7.99
C GLN A 115 -15.88 59.48 -7.97
N GLN A 116 -16.61 58.62 -7.32
CA GLN A 116 -18.03 58.77 -7.17
C GLN A 116 -18.26 60.05 -6.40
N SER A 117 -18.47 61.15 -7.13
CA SER A 117 -19.08 62.32 -6.59
C SER A 117 -20.47 61.87 -6.15
N ALA A 118 -20.71 61.82 -4.88
CA ALA A 118 -22.03 61.55 -4.33
C ALA A 118 -22.97 62.66 -4.84
N SER A 119 -23.60 62.43 -5.98
CA SER A 119 -24.67 63.33 -6.44
C SER A 119 -25.88 63.06 -5.56
N THR A 120 -26.13 63.99 -4.68
CA THR A 120 -27.32 63.99 -3.82
C THR A 120 -28.51 64.29 -4.71
N THR A 121 -29.21 63.31 -5.21
CA THR A 121 -30.49 63.51 -5.88
C THR A 121 -31.56 63.62 -4.80
N VAL A 122 -32.03 64.81 -4.56
CA VAL A 122 -33.16 65.05 -3.67
C VAL A 122 -34.46 64.62 -4.38
N VAL A 123 -34.88 63.38 -4.12
CA VAL A 123 -36.19 62.87 -4.55
C VAL A 123 -37.17 63.05 -3.38
N GLY A 124 -37.85 64.11 -3.42
CA GLY A 124 -38.93 64.37 -2.50
C GLY A 124 -39.39 65.82 -2.62
N GLY A 125 -40.68 66.08 -2.83
CA GLY A 125 -41.22 67.39 -2.93
C GLY A 125 -40.78 68.21 -1.76
N SER A 126 -40.00 69.25 -2.02
CA SER A 126 -39.50 70.18 -0.99
C SER A 126 -40.62 70.96 -0.39
N VAL A 127 -41.06 70.58 0.80
CA VAL A 127 -41.80 71.50 1.70
C VAL A 127 -40.72 72.38 2.22
N SER A 128 -40.70 73.67 1.74
CA SER A 128 -39.72 74.64 2.15
C SER A 128 -40.01 75.13 3.60
N SER A 129 -38.98 75.58 4.30
CA SER A 129 -39.16 76.20 5.62
C SER A 129 -40.21 77.29 5.58
N ALA A 130 -40.34 78.04 4.44
CA ALA A 130 -41.37 79.01 4.22
C ALA A 130 -42.77 78.41 4.15
N ASP A 131 -42.95 77.21 3.70
CA ASP A 131 -44.24 76.49 3.69
C ASP A 131 -44.63 76.02 5.10
N VAL A 132 -43.68 75.64 5.93
CA VAL A 132 -43.88 75.28 7.32
C VAL A 132 -44.27 76.53 8.12
N ASP A 133 -43.65 77.71 7.88
CA ASP A 133 -43.97 78.93 8.51
C ASP A 133 -45.39 79.46 8.10
N ARG A 134 -45.71 79.31 6.82
CA ARG A 134 -47.06 79.61 6.31
C ARG A 134 -48.10 78.69 6.96
N ALA A 135 -47.81 77.38 7.07
CA ALA A 135 -48.70 76.45 7.74
C ALA A 135 -48.85 76.77 9.25
N ARG A 136 -47.79 77.27 9.88
CA ARG A 136 -47.86 77.76 11.28
C ARG A 136 -48.81 78.95 11.44
N HIS A 137 -48.69 79.95 10.55
CA HIS A 137 -49.62 81.10 10.54
C HIS A 137 -51.05 80.67 10.25
N MET A 138 -51.30 79.74 9.36
CA MET A 138 -52.61 79.16 9.07
C MET A 138 -53.22 78.43 10.27
N ARG A 139 -52.40 77.70 11.03
CA ARG A 139 -52.82 77.06 12.27
C ARG A 139 -53.20 78.10 13.34
N ASP A 140 -52.35 79.11 13.53
CA ASP A 140 -52.53 80.14 14.53
C ASP A 140 -53.73 80.99 14.16
N ALA A 141 -54.09 81.15 12.88
CA ALA A 141 -55.30 81.76 12.38
C ALA A 141 -56.55 80.88 12.41
N GLY A 142 -56.40 79.63 12.86
CA GLY A 142 -57.52 78.66 12.93
C GLY A 142 -57.97 78.08 11.57
N ILE A 143 -57.20 78.28 10.52
CA ILE A 143 -57.55 77.86 9.15
C ILE A 143 -57.26 76.40 8.94
N ILE A 144 -56.21 75.84 9.62
CA ILE A 144 -55.86 74.41 9.58
C ILE A 144 -55.78 73.86 11.01
N THR A 145 -56.04 72.56 11.12
CA THR A 145 -56.00 71.91 12.43
C THR A 145 -54.53 71.58 12.82
N ASN A 146 -54.29 71.41 14.15
CA ASN A 146 -52.96 70.95 14.64
C ASN A 146 -52.47 69.69 13.97
N ARG A 147 -53.39 68.81 13.61
CA ARG A 147 -53.04 67.53 12.95
C ARG A 147 -52.54 67.77 11.53
N GLU A 148 -53.13 68.69 10.81
CA GLU A 148 -52.71 69.08 9.45
C GLU A 148 -51.33 69.76 9.47
N PHE A 149 -51.14 70.70 10.43
CA PHE A 149 -49.83 71.32 10.64
C PHE A 149 -48.73 70.28 10.95
N GLN A 150 -48.99 69.34 11.86
CA GLN A 150 -48.04 68.29 12.19
C GLN A 150 -47.73 67.45 10.99
N SER A 151 -48.67 67.15 10.11
CA SER A 151 -48.41 66.36 8.86
C SER A 151 -47.53 67.13 7.87
N ILE A 152 -47.66 68.44 7.78
CA ILE A 152 -46.84 69.33 6.95
C ILE A 152 -45.42 69.42 7.55
N ALA A 153 -45.33 69.65 8.87
CA ALA A 153 -44.05 69.69 9.57
C ALA A 153 -43.29 68.33 9.51
N ALA A 154 -43.99 67.24 9.65
CA ALA A 154 -43.40 65.90 9.51
C ALA A 154 -42.88 65.66 8.11
N ARG A 155 -43.56 66.16 7.07
CA ARG A 155 -43.06 66.05 5.68
C ARG A 155 -41.83 66.94 5.44
N ALA A 156 -41.71 68.06 6.14
CA ALA A 156 -40.52 68.90 6.10
C ALA A 156 -39.34 68.30 6.85
N GLN A 157 -39.60 67.47 7.88
CA GLN A 157 -38.60 66.69 8.64
C GLN A 157 -38.32 65.32 8.08
N SER A 158 -38.96 64.92 6.96
CA SER A 158 -38.66 63.70 6.31
C SER A 158 -37.19 63.74 5.85
N GLN A 159 -36.37 63.04 6.56
CA GLN A 159 -34.90 62.88 6.32
C GLN A 159 -34.64 62.69 4.85
N VAL A 160 -33.62 63.36 4.35
CA VAL A 160 -32.95 63.04 3.13
C VAL A 160 -32.40 61.62 3.27
N ILE A 161 -33.17 60.62 2.85
CA ILE A 161 -32.68 59.27 2.72
C ILE A 161 -31.79 59.32 1.48
N THR A 162 -30.49 59.49 1.71
CA THR A 162 -29.47 59.21 0.70
C THR A 162 -29.49 57.73 0.43
N THR A 163 -30.34 57.26 -0.49
CA THR A 163 -30.13 55.99 -1.14
C THR A 163 -28.93 56.19 -2.05
N PRO A 164 -27.84 55.44 -1.85
CA PRO A 164 -26.77 55.43 -2.82
C PRO A 164 -27.37 54.87 -4.12
N SER A 165 -27.66 55.75 -5.05
CA SER A 165 -27.98 55.33 -6.42
C SER A 165 -26.70 54.77 -6.99
N TYR A 166 -26.62 53.48 -7.05
CA TYR A 166 -25.65 52.80 -7.89
C TYR A 166 -26.06 53.07 -9.36
N ALA A 167 -25.77 54.26 -9.84
CA ALA A 167 -25.73 54.47 -11.26
C ALA A 167 -24.69 53.52 -11.78
N GLY A 168 -25.11 52.52 -12.58
CA GLY A 168 -24.24 51.58 -13.25
C GLY A 168 -23.29 52.29 -14.20
N GLY A 169 -22.36 53.03 -13.64
CA GLY A 169 -21.14 53.39 -14.28
C GLY A 169 -20.26 52.16 -14.25
N SER A 170 -19.86 51.64 -15.38
CA SER A 170 -18.84 50.59 -15.52
C SER A 170 -17.56 51.06 -14.83
N GLY A 171 -17.56 50.95 -13.48
CA GLY A 171 -16.32 50.90 -12.73
C GLY A 171 -15.56 49.73 -13.36
N ALA A 172 -14.35 49.99 -13.77
CA ALA A 172 -13.53 48.96 -14.39
C ALA A 172 -13.65 47.72 -13.49
N ASP A 173 -14.17 46.61 -14.04
CA ASP A 173 -14.41 45.38 -13.29
C ASP A 173 -13.06 44.86 -12.80
N THR A 174 -12.68 45.22 -11.58
CA THR A 174 -11.43 44.81 -10.95
C THR A 174 -11.50 43.36 -10.45
N SER A 175 -12.71 42.79 -10.40
CA SER A 175 -12.92 41.43 -9.86
C SER A 175 -12.16 40.36 -10.61
N GLY A 176 -12.06 40.48 -11.94
CA GLY A 176 -11.27 39.60 -12.79
C GLY A 176 -9.77 39.70 -12.49
N ILE A 177 -9.25 40.90 -12.29
CA ILE A 177 -7.84 41.15 -11.94
C ILE A 177 -7.54 40.66 -10.54
N GLU A 178 -8.42 40.89 -9.57
CA GLU A 178 -8.28 40.41 -8.19
C GLU A 178 -8.30 38.88 -8.13
N ALA A 179 -9.17 38.22 -8.90
CA ALA A 179 -9.19 36.76 -9.03
C ALA A 179 -7.90 36.23 -9.67
N ALA A 180 -7.36 36.92 -10.69
CA ALA A 180 -6.08 36.53 -11.30
C ALA A 180 -4.92 36.69 -10.31
N ILE A 181 -4.87 37.76 -9.52
CA ILE A 181 -3.88 37.98 -8.45
C ILE A 181 -3.96 36.84 -7.42
N ALA A 182 -5.16 36.51 -6.93
CA ALA A 182 -5.36 35.42 -5.98
C ALA A 182 -4.87 34.08 -6.53
N LYS A 183 -5.13 33.80 -7.82
CA LYS A 183 -4.63 32.60 -8.50
C LYS A 183 -3.11 32.55 -8.53
N ILE A 184 -2.44 33.63 -8.95
CA ILE A 184 -0.97 33.69 -8.97
C ILE A 184 -0.37 33.54 -7.58
N GLN A 185 -0.95 34.17 -6.58
CA GLN A 185 -0.51 34.03 -5.18
C GLN A 185 -0.63 32.56 -4.70
N ALA A 186 -1.73 31.87 -5.04
CA ALA A 186 -1.88 30.45 -4.75
C ALA A 186 -0.83 29.60 -5.45
N GLN A 187 -0.51 29.89 -6.73
CA GLN A 187 0.54 29.20 -7.47
C GLN A 187 1.93 29.46 -6.86
N MET A 188 2.21 30.67 -6.39
CA MET A 188 3.47 31.00 -5.71
C MET A 188 3.59 30.27 -4.36
N ALA A 189 2.52 30.15 -3.60
CA ALA A 189 2.51 29.34 -2.39
C ALA A 189 2.76 27.85 -2.69
N ALA A 190 2.18 27.36 -3.78
CA ALA A 190 2.35 26.00 -4.26
C ALA A 190 3.73 25.72 -4.88
N ALA A 191 4.52 26.75 -5.18
CA ALA A 191 5.91 26.62 -5.64
C ALA A 191 6.87 26.17 -4.52
N GLN A 192 6.44 26.22 -3.26
CA GLN A 192 7.14 25.60 -2.12
C GLN A 192 6.58 24.21 -1.87
N LEU A 193 7.36 23.18 -2.15
CA LEU A 193 6.97 21.82 -1.85
C LEU A 193 7.22 21.52 -0.38
N LEU A 194 6.15 21.21 0.34
CA LEU A 194 6.19 20.89 1.76
C LEU A 194 6.00 19.39 1.98
N SER A 195 6.60 18.88 3.06
CA SER A 195 6.40 17.49 3.46
C SER A 195 5.00 17.29 4.03
N PRO A 196 4.20 16.33 3.49
CA PRO A 196 2.88 16.00 4.03
C PRO A 196 2.94 15.14 5.29
N MET A 197 4.08 14.51 5.56
CA MET A 197 4.26 13.59 6.69
C MET A 197 5.68 13.67 7.25
N GLU A 198 5.87 13.16 8.45
CA GLU A 198 7.19 12.92 9.02
C GLU A 198 7.76 11.61 8.46
N GLY A 199 9.05 11.60 8.12
CA GLY A 199 9.71 10.41 7.58
C GLY A 199 11.06 10.73 6.96
N ARG A 200 11.59 9.75 6.23
CA ARG A 200 12.85 9.85 5.50
C ARG A 200 12.59 10.07 4.01
N VAL A 201 13.39 10.89 3.37
CA VAL A 201 13.38 11.05 1.91
C VAL A 201 13.93 9.76 1.28
N ALA A 202 13.04 8.99 0.64
CA ALA A 202 13.39 7.73 0.00
C ALA A 202 13.96 7.92 -1.41
N ALA A 203 13.42 8.88 -2.16
CA ALA A 203 13.87 9.19 -3.50
C ALA A 203 13.60 10.65 -3.86
N ILE A 204 14.44 11.19 -4.73
CA ILE A 204 14.23 12.47 -5.42
C ILE A 204 14.23 12.13 -6.91
N TYR A 205 13.10 12.39 -7.56
CA TYR A 205 12.93 12.13 -8.99
C TYR A 205 13.36 13.36 -9.81
N ASN A 206 13.95 13.13 -10.96
CA ASN A 206 14.43 14.20 -11.86
C ASN A 206 15.45 15.17 -11.22
N GLU A 207 16.23 14.71 -10.25
CA GLU A 207 17.25 15.53 -9.56
C GLU A 207 18.24 16.14 -10.57
N ASP A 208 18.67 15.35 -11.56
CA ASP A 208 19.63 15.79 -12.59
C ASP A 208 19.05 16.90 -13.49
N ARG A 209 17.76 16.83 -13.82
CA ARG A 209 17.10 17.79 -14.72
C ARG A 209 16.61 19.02 -13.99
N LYS A 210 16.43 18.95 -12.67
CA LYS A 210 15.86 20.01 -11.82
C LYS A 210 14.57 20.60 -12.39
N ILE A 211 13.66 19.75 -12.85
CA ILE A 211 12.38 20.16 -13.42
C ILE A 211 11.25 19.47 -12.62
N ALA A 212 10.37 20.28 -12.08
CA ALA A 212 9.11 19.87 -11.51
C ALA A 212 8.03 19.85 -12.60
N ILE A 213 7.24 18.79 -12.64
CA ILE A 213 6.13 18.62 -13.57
C ILE A 213 4.87 18.41 -12.73
N GLU A 214 3.85 19.23 -12.96
CA GLU A 214 2.56 19.14 -12.28
C GLU A 214 1.98 17.72 -12.36
N GLY A 215 1.53 17.20 -11.21
CA GLY A 215 0.94 15.87 -11.08
C GLY A 215 1.91 14.70 -11.25
N LYS A 216 3.24 14.95 -11.31
CA LYS A 216 4.25 13.90 -11.30
C LYS A 216 5.04 13.90 -9.99
N PRO A 217 5.30 12.74 -9.40
CA PRO A 217 6.10 12.66 -8.18
C PRO A 217 7.47 13.31 -8.35
N LEU A 218 7.83 14.22 -7.44
CA LEU A 218 9.15 14.83 -7.38
C LEU A 218 9.99 14.26 -6.23
N LEU A 219 9.35 13.97 -5.08
CA LEU A 219 10.00 13.30 -3.97
C LEU A 219 9.11 12.18 -3.43
N LEU A 220 9.74 11.16 -2.87
CA LEU A 220 9.08 10.10 -2.11
C LEU A 220 9.55 10.17 -0.66
N ILE A 221 8.61 10.29 0.26
CA ILE A 221 8.87 10.25 1.70
C ILE A 221 8.28 8.97 2.25
N GLN A 222 9.00 8.31 3.12
CA GLN A 222 8.56 7.09 3.79
C GLN A 222 8.90 7.14 5.26
N GLN A 223 8.07 6.51 6.09
CA GLN A 223 8.38 6.31 7.50
C GLN A 223 9.36 5.15 7.66
N ASP A 224 10.35 5.33 8.55
CA ASP A 224 11.28 4.26 8.91
C ASP A 224 10.63 3.23 9.86
N SER A 225 9.59 3.62 10.57
CA SER A 225 8.84 2.79 11.52
C SER A 225 7.41 3.33 11.68
N PRO A 226 6.40 2.45 11.80
CA PRO A 226 6.46 1.00 11.65
C PRO A 226 6.70 0.54 10.20
N VAL A 227 7.26 -0.66 10.04
CA VAL A 227 7.48 -1.31 8.74
C VAL A 227 6.55 -2.50 8.55
N VAL A 228 6.30 -2.86 7.30
CA VAL A 228 5.50 -4.03 6.93
C VAL A 228 6.40 -5.04 6.24
N ALA A 229 6.46 -6.23 6.80
CA ALA A 229 7.04 -7.40 6.14
C ALA A 229 5.95 -8.13 5.37
N THR A 230 6.21 -8.41 4.10
CA THR A 230 5.30 -9.17 3.23
C THR A 230 6.00 -10.45 2.80
N LEU A 231 5.34 -11.59 3.05
CA LEU A 231 5.82 -12.89 2.65
C LEU A 231 4.70 -13.72 2.03
N SER A 232 5.08 -14.75 1.30
CA SER A 232 4.19 -15.77 0.74
C SER A 232 4.39 -17.06 1.52
N VAL A 233 3.32 -17.62 2.07
CA VAL A 233 3.33 -18.89 2.82
C VAL A 233 2.49 -19.93 2.10
N PRO A 234 2.75 -21.23 2.27
CA PRO A 234 1.90 -22.30 1.74
C PRO A 234 0.45 -22.13 2.20
N GLN A 235 -0.50 -22.53 1.35
CA GLN A 235 -1.93 -22.41 1.65
C GLN A 235 -2.31 -23.15 2.94
N SER A 236 -1.73 -24.33 3.18
CA SER A 236 -1.95 -25.10 4.39
C SER A 236 -1.66 -24.34 5.67
N PHE A 237 -0.54 -23.59 5.68
CA PHE A 237 -0.17 -22.75 6.80
C PHE A 237 -1.04 -21.50 6.91
N GLY A 238 -1.41 -20.89 5.78
CA GLY A 238 -2.31 -19.74 5.73
C GLY A 238 -3.69 -20.06 6.32
N VAL A 239 -4.21 -21.27 6.11
CA VAL A 239 -5.46 -21.75 6.73
C VAL A 239 -5.33 -21.83 8.26
N ILE A 240 -4.19 -22.32 8.76
CA ILE A 240 -3.89 -22.36 10.19
C ILE A 240 -3.92 -20.95 10.79
N LEU A 241 -3.30 -19.97 10.13
CA LEU A 241 -3.27 -18.58 10.61
C LEU A 241 -4.65 -17.91 10.67
N LYS A 242 -5.62 -18.40 9.89
CA LYS A 242 -7.00 -17.85 9.87
C LYS A 242 -7.90 -18.44 10.96
N GLN A 243 -7.50 -19.50 11.64
CA GLN A 243 -8.31 -20.12 12.67
C GLN A 243 -8.47 -19.18 13.89
N PRO A 244 -9.70 -18.92 14.39
CA PRO A 244 -9.93 -17.96 15.46
C PRO A 244 -9.21 -18.30 16.76
N ASN A 245 -9.02 -19.58 17.02
CA ASN A 245 -8.36 -20.08 18.23
C ASN A 245 -6.83 -19.89 18.21
N ILE A 246 -6.25 -19.64 17.04
CA ILE A 246 -4.81 -19.53 16.85
C ILE A 246 -4.38 -18.07 16.71
N THR A 247 -5.28 -17.17 16.24
CA THR A 247 -4.95 -15.76 16.00
C THR A 247 -4.39 -15.05 17.26
N GLY A 248 -4.81 -15.42 18.46
CA GLY A 248 -4.23 -14.91 19.72
C GLY A 248 -2.96 -15.62 20.17
N GLY A 249 -2.60 -16.75 19.56
CA GLY A 249 -1.43 -17.57 19.88
C GLY A 249 -0.27 -17.49 18.89
N VAL A 250 -0.42 -16.73 17.77
CA VAL A 250 0.64 -16.57 16.78
C VAL A 250 1.63 -15.52 17.24
N GLN A 251 2.89 -15.88 17.27
CA GLN A 251 4.01 -14.96 17.46
C GLN A 251 4.73 -14.75 16.13
N VAL A 252 5.08 -13.50 15.88
CA VAL A 252 5.79 -13.12 14.66
C VAL A 252 7.03 -12.31 15.04
N TYR A 253 8.16 -12.71 14.50
CA TYR A 253 9.44 -12.07 14.77
C TYR A 253 10.14 -11.75 13.43
N LEU A 254 10.70 -10.57 13.35
CA LEU A 254 11.63 -10.20 12.30
C LEU A 254 13.06 -10.39 12.84
N ASP A 255 13.84 -11.21 12.16
CA ASP A 255 15.26 -11.38 12.51
C ASP A 255 16.08 -10.27 11.82
N VAL A 256 16.66 -9.43 12.65
CA VAL A 256 17.54 -8.35 12.19
C VAL A 256 18.91 -8.58 12.81
N ASN A 257 19.83 -9.16 12.04
CA ASN A 257 21.20 -9.45 12.47
C ASN A 257 21.26 -10.28 13.77
N GLY A 258 20.42 -11.29 13.91
CA GLY A 258 20.35 -12.15 15.10
C GLY A 258 19.51 -11.58 16.25
N THR A 259 18.92 -10.39 16.07
CA THR A 259 17.98 -9.81 17.03
C THR A 259 16.56 -10.01 16.56
N GLN A 260 15.73 -10.68 17.35
CA GLN A 260 14.32 -10.89 17.05
C GLN A 260 13.49 -9.69 17.47
N VAL A 261 12.89 -9.00 16.49
CA VAL A 261 11.96 -7.89 16.71
C VAL A 261 10.54 -8.45 16.66
N PRO A 262 9.75 -8.36 17.75
CA PRO A 262 8.38 -8.85 17.75
C PRO A 262 7.48 -7.97 16.87
N GLY A 263 6.50 -8.61 16.22
CA GLY A 263 5.53 -7.95 15.37
C GLY A 263 4.12 -8.51 15.53
N GLN A 264 3.24 -8.05 14.67
CA GLN A 264 1.85 -8.47 14.62
C GLN A 264 1.42 -8.74 13.19
N ILE A 265 0.69 -9.86 12.97
CA ILE A 265 0.06 -10.13 11.68
C ILE A 265 -1.10 -9.15 11.50
N THR A 266 -1.05 -8.38 10.43
CA THR A 266 -2.07 -7.37 10.10
C THR A 266 -2.96 -7.81 8.94
N PHE A 267 -2.49 -8.77 8.12
CA PHE A 267 -3.23 -9.24 6.97
C PHE A 267 -2.85 -10.68 6.63
N VAL A 268 -3.86 -11.51 6.40
CA VAL A 268 -3.74 -12.85 5.81
C VAL A 268 -4.63 -12.88 4.58
N GLY A 269 -4.02 -13.07 3.40
CA GLY A 269 -4.69 -13.04 2.11
C GLY A 269 -5.78 -14.09 1.96
N THR A 270 -6.59 -13.93 0.92
CA THR A 270 -7.60 -14.93 0.52
C THR A 270 -6.94 -16.01 -0.32
N GLU A 271 -7.50 -17.22 -0.27
CA GLU A 271 -7.02 -18.39 -1.01
C GLU A 271 -7.21 -18.17 -2.52
N SER A 272 -6.10 -18.01 -3.24
CA SER A 272 -6.08 -17.90 -4.70
C SER A 272 -4.80 -18.52 -5.23
N GLY A 273 -4.65 -19.85 -5.07
CA GLY A 273 -3.45 -20.56 -5.57
C GLY A 273 -2.69 -21.31 -4.47
N PRO A 274 -1.48 -21.78 -4.76
CA PRO A 274 -0.71 -22.65 -3.86
C PRO A 274 -0.16 -21.90 -2.63
N SER A 275 -0.16 -20.58 -2.64
CA SER A 275 0.38 -19.75 -1.56
C SER A 275 -0.53 -18.60 -1.18
N ILE A 276 -0.43 -18.17 0.07
CA ILE A 276 -1.17 -17.05 0.65
C ILE A 276 -0.21 -15.96 1.07
N THR A 277 -0.54 -14.71 0.74
CA THR A 277 0.23 -13.55 1.17
C THR A 277 -0.10 -13.22 2.63
N VAL A 278 0.92 -13.13 3.47
CA VAL A 278 0.83 -12.67 4.85
C VAL A 278 1.58 -11.36 4.99
N LYS A 279 0.98 -10.40 5.70
CA LYS A 279 1.64 -9.14 6.07
C LYS A 279 1.68 -9.02 7.58
N ALA A 280 2.86 -8.68 8.07
CA ALA A 280 3.07 -8.41 9.49
C ALA A 280 3.72 -7.04 9.67
N THR A 281 3.34 -6.35 10.73
CA THR A 281 3.83 -5.01 11.07
C THR A 281 4.79 -5.09 12.23
N PHE A 282 5.91 -4.37 12.14
CA PHE A 282 6.99 -4.34 13.12
C PHE A 282 7.32 -2.91 13.51
N ASN A 283 7.46 -2.67 14.81
CA ASN A 283 8.00 -1.42 15.32
C ASN A 283 9.53 -1.57 15.45
N VAL A 284 10.24 -1.08 14.45
CA VAL A 284 11.70 -1.11 14.40
C VAL A 284 12.28 0.24 14.80
N GLN A 285 13.52 0.26 15.25
CA GLN A 285 14.21 1.54 15.48
C GLN A 285 14.64 2.14 14.12
N PRO A 286 14.66 3.48 14.00
CA PRO A 286 15.14 4.13 12.78
C PRO A 286 16.54 3.66 12.39
N GLY A 287 16.69 3.18 11.15
CA GLY A 287 17.95 2.64 10.64
C GLY A 287 18.26 1.20 11.04
N GLN A 288 17.40 0.52 11.80
CA GLN A 288 17.58 -0.88 12.16
C GLN A 288 17.34 -1.83 10.97
N VAL A 289 16.45 -1.47 10.07
CA VAL A 289 16.17 -2.19 8.83
C VAL A 289 16.25 -1.26 7.64
N THR A 290 16.60 -1.79 6.48
CA THR A 290 16.58 -1.07 5.20
C THR A 290 15.30 -1.41 4.47
N ILE A 291 14.50 -0.38 4.16
CA ILE A 291 13.26 -0.57 3.39
C ILE A 291 13.62 -0.98 1.96
N GLY A 292 12.96 -2.01 1.45
CA GLY A 292 13.21 -2.62 0.15
C GLY A 292 14.11 -3.84 0.18
N GLU A 293 14.76 -4.13 1.31
CA GLU A 293 15.57 -5.33 1.51
C GLU A 293 14.74 -6.48 2.09
N PHE A 294 15.31 -7.69 2.01
CA PHE A 294 14.72 -8.91 2.53
C PHE A 294 15.32 -9.24 3.90
N TYR A 295 14.46 -9.64 4.83
CA TYR A 295 14.83 -10.09 6.16
C TYR A 295 14.10 -11.38 6.49
N THR A 296 14.68 -12.19 7.34
CA THR A 296 14.04 -13.44 7.78
C THR A 296 12.89 -13.13 8.72
N LEU A 297 11.69 -13.54 8.31
CA LEU A 297 10.48 -13.50 9.14
C LEU A 297 10.21 -14.88 9.71
N VAL A 298 10.03 -14.96 11.01
CA VAL A 298 9.67 -16.17 11.72
C VAL A 298 8.22 -16.03 12.22
N ILE A 299 7.37 -16.97 11.85
CA ILE A 299 6.01 -17.08 12.36
C ILE A 299 5.91 -18.37 13.16
N GLU A 300 5.48 -18.28 14.41
CA GLU A 300 5.35 -19.40 15.32
C GLU A 300 3.96 -19.39 15.97
N THR A 301 3.28 -20.53 15.96
CA THR A 301 2.01 -20.69 16.66
C THR A 301 2.28 -21.10 18.10
N LYS A 302 1.72 -20.38 19.07
CA LYS A 302 1.78 -20.76 20.49
C LYS A 302 0.85 -21.91 20.83
N ALA A 303 -0.27 -22.03 20.11
CA ALA A 303 -1.23 -23.10 20.30
C ALA A 303 -0.82 -24.31 19.46
N GLU A 304 -1.10 -25.50 19.96
CA GLU A 304 -0.99 -26.73 19.18
C GLU A 304 -1.99 -26.66 18.02
N ALA A 305 -1.50 -26.43 16.82
CA ALA A 305 -2.30 -26.46 15.60
C ALA A 305 -2.31 -27.88 15.03
N PRO A 306 -3.44 -28.35 14.45
CA PRO A 306 -3.44 -29.62 13.72
C PRO A 306 -2.51 -29.47 12.52
N ALA A 307 -1.48 -30.29 12.47
CA ALA A 307 -0.52 -30.34 11.38
C ALA A 307 -0.26 -31.80 10.98
N LEU A 308 -0.09 -32.05 9.69
CA LEU A 308 0.36 -33.36 9.21
C LEU A 308 1.78 -33.60 9.70
N THR A 309 2.02 -34.78 10.20
CA THR A 309 3.33 -35.15 10.74
C THR A 309 3.81 -36.48 10.17
N LEU A 310 5.12 -36.59 9.98
CA LEU A 310 5.80 -37.82 9.57
C LEU A 310 7.04 -38.07 10.45
N PRO A 311 7.44 -39.30 10.62
CA PRO A 311 8.75 -39.62 11.21
C PRO A 311 9.86 -39.01 10.36
N THR A 312 10.88 -38.44 10.99
CA THR A 312 12.03 -37.83 10.29
C THR A 312 12.75 -38.84 9.36
N GLU A 313 12.66 -40.13 9.69
CA GLU A 313 13.34 -41.22 8.95
C GLU A 313 12.85 -41.40 7.51
N VAL A 314 11.61 -40.98 7.18
CA VAL A 314 11.02 -41.17 5.85
C VAL A 314 11.32 -40.00 4.92
N ILE A 315 11.84 -38.89 5.45
CA ILE A 315 12.18 -37.70 4.66
C ILE A 315 13.57 -37.90 4.04
N ARG A 316 13.67 -37.51 2.79
CA ARG A 316 14.91 -37.54 2.01
C ARG A 316 15.27 -36.14 1.58
N ASP A 317 16.56 -35.84 1.55
CA ASP A 317 17.07 -34.56 1.03
C ASP A 317 17.56 -34.80 -0.41
N GLY A 318 17.08 -33.93 -1.31
CA GLY A 318 17.44 -33.90 -2.72
C GLY A 318 17.96 -32.52 -3.14
N GLU A 319 18.41 -32.42 -4.39
CA GLU A 319 18.93 -31.16 -4.96
C GLU A 319 17.87 -30.02 -4.95
N ASN A 320 16.59 -30.39 -5.03
CA ASN A 320 15.45 -29.45 -5.07
C ASN A 320 14.67 -29.33 -3.74
N GLY A 321 15.27 -29.75 -2.63
CA GLY A 321 14.64 -29.76 -1.32
C GLY A 321 14.29 -31.14 -0.80
N SER A 322 13.56 -31.19 0.32
CA SER A 322 13.15 -32.44 0.95
C SER A 322 12.02 -33.12 0.15
N PHE A 323 12.09 -34.44 0.04
CA PHE A 323 11.08 -35.24 -0.65
C PHE A 323 10.77 -36.54 0.09
N VAL A 324 9.69 -37.18 -0.29
CA VAL A 324 9.28 -38.52 0.18
C VAL A 324 8.84 -39.38 -0.98
N TYR A 325 8.91 -40.70 -0.77
CA TYR A 325 8.33 -41.66 -1.68
C TYR A 325 6.90 -41.98 -1.25
N VAL A 326 5.95 -41.87 -2.16
CA VAL A 326 4.54 -42.18 -1.94
C VAL A 326 4.13 -43.35 -2.81
N VAL A 327 3.38 -44.28 -2.25
CA VAL A 327 2.78 -45.37 -3.01
C VAL A 327 1.44 -44.97 -3.55
N THR A 328 1.29 -44.96 -4.87
CA THR A 328 0.03 -44.66 -5.57
C THR A 328 -1.00 -45.75 -5.40
N GLU A 329 -2.23 -45.54 -5.87
CA GLU A 329 -3.30 -46.56 -5.89
C GLU A 329 -2.91 -47.78 -6.75
N ASP A 330 -2.10 -47.58 -7.78
CA ASP A 330 -1.59 -48.64 -8.67
C ASP A 330 -0.39 -49.40 -8.11
N ASN A 331 -0.03 -49.19 -6.85
CA ASN A 331 1.14 -49.74 -6.18
C ASN A 331 2.47 -49.41 -6.91
N THR A 332 2.58 -48.19 -7.39
CA THR A 332 3.81 -47.64 -7.95
C THR A 332 4.35 -46.53 -7.09
N ILE A 333 5.65 -46.28 -7.16
CA ILE A 333 6.32 -45.23 -6.43
C ILE A 333 6.12 -43.89 -7.16
N ASP A 334 5.67 -42.88 -6.42
CA ASP A 334 5.68 -41.47 -6.78
C ASP A 334 6.68 -40.71 -5.89
N ILE A 335 7.36 -39.72 -6.44
CA ILE A 335 8.32 -38.87 -5.69
C ILE A 335 7.69 -37.49 -5.47
N ARG A 336 7.40 -37.15 -4.23
CA ARG A 336 6.81 -35.85 -3.89
C ARG A 336 7.75 -34.98 -3.12
N THR A 337 7.97 -33.81 -3.64
CA THR A 337 8.64 -32.74 -2.90
C THR A 337 7.70 -32.24 -1.79
N ILE A 338 8.24 -32.07 -0.60
CA ILE A 338 7.51 -31.63 0.57
C ILE A 338 8.17 -30.41 1.18
N GLU A 339 7.35 -29.56 1.80
CA GLU A 339 7.83 -28.50 2.66
C GLU A 339 7.72 -28.94 4.13
N THR A 340 8.86 -28.93 4.83
CA THR A 340 8.94 -29.36 6.22
C THR A 340 8.95 -28.19 7.17
N GLY A 341 8.30 -28.35 8.34
CA GLY A 341 8.30 -27.39 9.41
C GLY A 341 9.17 -27.81 10.60
N LEU A 342 8.66 -27.63 11.81
CA LEU A 342 9.38 -27.94 13.04
C LEU A 342 9.53 -29.45 13.24
N THR A 343 10.72 -29.88 13.72
CA THR A 343 10.98 -31.26 14.14
C THR A 343 10.97 -31.32 15.66
N VAL A 344 10.10 -32.17 16.22
CA VAL A 344 10.00 -32.42 17.66
C VAL A 344 9.95 -33.92 17.89
N ASP A 345 10.78 -34.43 18.79
CA ASP A 345 10.82 -35.84 19.21
C ASP A 345 10.91 -36.86 18.03
N GLY A 346 11.69 -36.53 16.98
CA GLY A 346 11.86 -37.39 15.81
C GLY A 346 10.68 -37.39 14.84
N VAL A 347 9.72 -36.48 15.03
CA VAL A 347 8.58 -36.26 14.13
C VAL A 347 8.67 -34.86 13.54
N VAL A 348 8.48 -34.77 12.25
CA VAL A 348 8.53 -33.52 11.49
C VAL A 348 7.12 -33.11 11.07
N THR A 349 6.80 -31.84 11.19
CA THR A 349 5.56 -31.27 10.62
C THR A 349 5.73 -31.07 9.11
N ILE A 350 4.71 -31.43 8.34
CA ILE A 350 4.65 -31.21 6.90
C ILE A 350 3.75 -30.01 6.65
N LEU A 351 4.33 -29.00 6.03
CA LEU A 351 3.63 -27.74 5.73
C LEU A 351 2.90 -27.82 4.39
N ASP A 352 3.50 -28.52 3.41
CA ASP A 352 2.91 -28.69 2.09
C ASP A 352 3.45 -29.95 1.38
N GLY A 353 2.76 -30.42 0.33
CA GLY A 353 3.19 -31.53 -0.53
C GLY A 353 2.57 -32.89 -0.21
N LEU A 354 1.80 -33.06 0.89
CA LEU A 354 1.18 -34.33 1.26
C LEU A 354 -0.27 -34.18 1.71
N TYR A 355 -1.02 -35.28 1.52
CA TYR A 355 -2.40 -35.43 2.02
C TYR A 355 -2.47 -36.50 3.13
N PRO A 356 -3.47 -36.44 4.03
CA PRO A 356 -3.65 -37.43 5.11
C PRO A 356 -3.80 -38.87 4.59
N THR A 357 -4.26 -39.05 3.36
CA THR A 357 -4.49 -40.34 2.71
C THR A 357 -3.27 -40.93 2.03
N ASP A 358 -2.18 -40.14 1.91
CA ASP A 358 -0.97 -40.61 1.23
C ASP A 358 -0.28 -41.73 1.98
N ARG A 359 0.24 -42.71 1.25
CA ARG A 359 0.99 -43.86 1.77
C ARG A 359 2.47 -43.61 1.60
N VAL A 360 3.15 -43.13 2.62
CA VAL A 360 4.58 -42.78 2.56
C VAL A 360 5.45 -44.00 2.89
N VAL A 361 6.46 -44.27 2.07
CA VAL A 361 7.37 -45.42 2.24
C VAL A 361 8.31 -45.19 3.41
N THR A 362 8.36 -46.15 4.34
CA THR A 362 9.28 -46.13 5.50
C THR A 362 10.54 -46.98 5.24
N THR A 363 10.47 -47.96 4.32
CA THR A 363 11.59 -48.83 4.03
C THR A 363 12.77 -48.03 3.45
N LYS A 364 13.95 -48.22 4.04
CA LYS A 364 15.17 -47.56 3.55
C LYS A 364 15.56 -48.13 2.19
N GLY A 365 15.68 -47.30 1.18
CA GLY A 365 16.08 -47.66 -0.18
C GLY A 365 15.96 -46.46 -1.12
N ASN A 366 16.56 -46.61 -2.30
CA ASN A 366 16.32 -45.71 -3.39
C ASN A 366 15.32 -46.37 -4.33
N TYR A 367 14.30 -45.64 -4.68
CA TYR A 367 13.23 -46.06 -5.58
C TYR A 367 13.19 -45.14 -6.78
N GLU A 368 12.81 -45.70 -7.93
CA GLU A 368 12.61 -44.90 -9.14
C GLU A 368 11.13 -44.54 -9.32
N LEU A 369 10.88 -43.42 -9.99
CA LEU A 369 9.52 -42.98 -10.31
C LEU A 369 8.83 -44.07 -11.17
N GLY A 370 7.65 -44.51 -10.76
CA GLY A 370 6.89 -45.56 -11.44
C GLY A 370 7.35 -47.01 -11.12
N GLU A 371 8.32 -47.21 -10.22
CA GLU A 371 8.74 -48.54 -9.77
C GLU A 371 7.57 -49.26 -9.05
N SER A 372 7.27 -50.50 -9.48
CA SER A 372 6.21 -51.31 -8.85
C SER A 372 6.66 -51.86 -7.51
N VAL A 373 5.80 -51.78 -6.49
CA VAL A 373 6.10 -52.23 -5.14
C VAL A 373 4.96 -53.09 -4.57
N HIS A 374 5.28 -53.89 -3.57
CA HIS A 374 4.30 -54.64 -2.76
C HIS A 374 4.27 -54.05 -1.36
N LEU A 375 3.04 -53.88 -0.81
CA LEU A 375 2.77 -53.40 0.55
C LEU A 375 2.80 -54.57 1.54
#